data_3591ae0239f0fc1c0f0b864cd6e669bc
#
_entry.id   3591ae0239f0fc1c0f0b864cd6e669bc
#
_cell.length_a   1.000
_cell.length_b   1.000
_cell.length_c   1.000
_cell.angle_alpha   90.00
_cell.angle_beta   90.00
_cell.angle_gamma   90.00
#
_symmetry.space_group_name_H-M   'P 1'
#
loop_
_entity.id
_entity.type
_entity.pdbx_description
1 polymer ?
#
loop_
_entity_poly.entity_id
_entity_poly.type
_entity_poly.pdbx_seq_one_letter_code
_entity_poly.pdbx_strand_id
1 'polypeptide(L)'
;ALLSDEEKQQIREQIKTYKKYETLINEGTYWRLSDPFTDEIAAWMSVSEEQDHALVSVVRLMAEANQATVYVRLRGLKPDAVYLEEQSGRQYSGAALMHAGIPLPPFTGEYEAYQFAFTELKEAGRLYEKVQKWCDRNAEKRMVISIYGGSGSGKTTLATALQQYFLNDGIGCYLLSGDDYPHRIPKRNDEERMRVYKEAGEDGLREYLGTKKEIDFDRINEVLAAFH
;
A
#
# COMPACT_ATOMS: atom_id res chain seq x y z
N ALA A 1 25.57 -27.76 19.81
CA ALA A 1 24.17 -27.64 20.23
C ALA A 1 23.30 -27.86 19.03
N LEU A 2 22.27 -28.67 19.14
CA LEU A 2 21.27 -28.85 18.07
C LEU A 2 20.29 -27.68 18.15
N LEU A 3 19.96 -27.11 16.98
CA LEU A 3 18.95 -26.04 16.87
C LEU A 3 17.59 -26.56 17.36
N SER A 4 16.85 -25.72 18.07
CA SER A 4 15.44 -25.98 18.41
C SER A 4 14.57 -26.03 17.16
N ASP A 5 13.36 -26.56 17.25
CA ASP A 5 12.47 -26.62 16.11
C ASP A 5 11.96 -25.22 15.71
N GLU A 6 11.85 -24.30 16.67
CA GLU A 6 11.55 -22.89 16.41
C GLU A 6 12.66 -22.19 15.63
N GLU A 7 13.93 -22.38 16.02
CA GLU A 7 15.09 -21.83 15.29
C GLU A 7 15.18 -22.39 13.86
N LYS A 8 14.92 -23.68 13.68
CA LYS A 8 14.86 -24.30 12.34
C LYS A 8 13.74 -23.71 11.49
N GLN A 9 12.59 -23.42 12.09
CA GLN A 9 11.47 -22.80 11.37
C GLN A 9 11.82 -21.37 10.95
N GLN A 10 12.41 -20.56 11.84
CA GLN A 10 12.87 -19.21 11.53
C GLN A 10 13.90 -19.21 10.38
N ILE A 11 14.86 -20.13 10.41
CA ILE A 11 15.85 -20.27 9.32
C ILE A 11 15.15 -20.60 7.98
N ARG A 12 14.17 -21.49 7.98
CA ARG A 12 13.41 -21.83 6.76
C ARG A 12 12.67 -20.62 6.19
N GLU A 13 12.09 -19.80 7.05
CA GLU A 13 11.40 -18.57 6.64
C GLU A 13 12.36 -17.54 6.08
N GLN A 14 13.52 -17.36 6.70
CA GLN A 14 14.58 -16.50 6.21
C GLN A 14 15.11 -16.96 4.85
N ILE A 15 15.33 -18.26 4.66
CA ILE A 15 15.76 -18.82 3.37
C ILE A 15 14.67 -18.59 2.31
N LYS A 16 13.39 -18.76 2.65
CA LYS A 16 12.28 -18.52 1.73
C LYS A 16 12.22 -17.04 1.32
N THR A 17 12.39 -16.14 2.26
CA THR A 17 12.43 -14.69 2.01
C THR A 17 13.62 -14.32 1.13
N TYR A 18 14.81 -14.84 1.43
CA TYR A 18 16.00 -14.62 0.60
C TYR A 18 15.76 -15.09 -0.85
N LYS A 19 15.28 -16.32 -1.04
CA LYS A 19 14.99 -16.85 -2.39
C LYS A 19 13.95 -16.04 -3.15
N LYS A 20 13.00 -15.42 -2.47
CA LYS A 20 12.02 -14.53 -3.10
C LYS A 20 12.68 -13.29 -3.73
N TYR A 21 13.72 -12.76 -3.08
CA TYR A 21 14.39 -11.53 -3.50
C TYR A 21 15.80 -11.76 -4.04
N GLU A 22 16.22 -13.01 -4.24
CA GLU A 22 17.57 -13.39 -4.64
C GLU A 22 18.01 -12.67 -5.92
N THR A 23 17.19 -12.66 -6.95
CA THR A 23 17.48 -11.95 -8.20
C THR A 23 17.65 -10.44 -7.99
N LEU A 24 16.74 -9.84 -7.21
CA LEU A 24 16.81 -8.41 -6.89
C LEU A 24 18.07 -8.05 -6.09
N ILE A 25 18.49 -8.92 -5.18
CA ILE A 25 19.69 -8.72 -4.35
C ILE A 25 20.96 -8.86 -5.19
N ASN A 26 21.00 -9.82 -6.10
CA ASN A 26 22.21 -10.16 -6.86
C ASN A 26 22.39 -9.32 -8.13
N GLU A 27 21.29 -8.95 -8.80
CA GLU A 27 21.31 -8.28 -10.10
C GLU A 27 20.86 -6.80 -10.03
N GLY A 28 20.17 -6.44 -8.96
CA GLY A 28 19.68 -5.07 -8.76
C GLY A 28 20.80 -4.06 -8.45
N THR A 29 20.50 -2.80 -8.68
CA THR A 29 21.39 -1.70 -8.29
C THR A 29 21.40 -1.52 -6.79
N TYR A 30 22.57 -1.65 -6.18
CA TYR A 30 22.77 -1.46 -4.74
C TYR A 30 22.93 0.02 -4.39
N TRP A 31 22.21 0.47 -3.37
CA TRP A 31 22.31 1.81 -2.78
C TRP A 31 22.59 1.73 -1.29
N ARG A 32 23.63 2.40 -0.83
CA ARG A 32 23.81 2.67 0.60
C ARG A 32 22.98 3.89 0.98
N LEU A 33 22.14 3.76 2.01
CA LEU A 33 21.20 4.80 2.45
C LEU A 33 21.67 5.53 3.72
N SER A 34 22.58 4.93 4.49
CA SER A 34 23.17 5.52 5.70
C SER A 34 24.65 5.17 5.80
N ASP A 35 25.39 5.91 6.64
CA ASP A 35 26.76 5.58 6.99
C ASP A 35 26.78 4.85 8.35
N PRO A 36 27.09 3.53 8.40
CA PRO A 36 27.06 2.76 9.63
C PRO A 36 28.13 3.15 10.65
N PHE A 37 29.06 4.03 10.28
CA PHE A 37 30.11 4.51 11.19
C PHE A 37 29.74 5.83 11.89
N THR A 38 28.78 6.57 11.36
CA THR A 38 28.34 7.87 11.89
C THR A 38 26.86 7.91 12.25
N ASP A 39 26.04 7.04 11.62
CA ASP A 39 24.59 7.00 11.83
C ASP A 39 24.23 5.89 12.84
N GLU A 40 23.11 6.06 13.50
CA GLU A 40 22.54 5.08 14.46
C GLU A 40 21.97 3.84 13.79
N ILE A 41 21.82 3.88 12.48
CA ILE A 41 21.29 2.81 11.65
C ILE A 41 22.24 2.46 10.53
N ALA A 42 22.30 1.20 10.15
CA ALA A 42 22.83 0.74 8.88
C ALA A 42 21.65 0.47 7.93
N ALA A 43 21.56 1.22 6.83
CA ALA A 43 20.49 1.09 5.86
C ALA A 43 21.03 0.97 4.44
N TRP A 44 20.49 0.06 3.67
CA TRP A 44 20.81 -0.17 2.27
C TRP A 44 19.60 -0.68 1.51
N MET A 45 19.65 -0.62 0.18
CA MET A 45 18.61 -1.15 -0.67
C MET A 45 19.16 -1.70 -1.99
N SER A 46 18.41 -2.62 -2.58
CA SER A 46 18.56 -3.08 -3.96
C SER A 46 17.34 -2.66 -4.76
N VAL A 47 17.57 -2.15 -5.97
CA VAL A 47 16.52 -1.70 -6.89
C VAL A 47 16.68 -2.44 -8.21
N SER A 48 15.59 -2.97 -8.77
CA SER A 48 15.60 -3.60 -10.09
C SER A 48 16.02 -2.61 -11.19
N GLU A 49 16.55 -3.12 -12.30
CA GLU A 49 16.94 -2.31 -13.46
C GLU A 49 15.78 -1.46 -13.98
N GLU A 50 14.57 -2.02 -14.00
CA GLU A 50 13.35 -1.31 -14.39
C GLU A 50 12.78 -0.38 -13.31
N GLN A 51 13.40 -0.32 -12.14
CA GLN A 51 12.97 0.48 -10.99
C GLN A 51 11.55 0.15 -10.50
N ASP A 52 11.06 -1.04 -10.80
CA ASP A 52 9.71 -1.49 -10.44
C ASP A 52 9.66 -2.30 -9.15
N HIS A 53 10.81 -2.79 -8.69
CA HIS A 53 10.96 -3.50 -7.42
C HIS A 53 12.12 -2.93 -6.61
N ALA A 54 11.92 -2.81 -5.31
CA ALA A 54 12.98 -2.41 -4.38
C ALA A 54 12.88 -3.19 -3.07
N LEU A 55 14.03 -3.58 -2.53
CA LEU A 55 14.17 -4.18 -1.20
C LEU A 55 15.05 -3.30 -0.35
N VAL A 56 14.51 -2.80 0.75
CA VAL A 56 15.21 -1.96 1.73
C VAL A 56 15.49 -2.81 2.97
N SER A 57 16.74 -2.82 3.41
CA SER A 57 17.16 -3.46 4.66
C SER A 57 17.70 -2.41 5.61
N VAL A 58 17.28 -2.47 6.86
CA VAL A 58 17.69 -1.54 7.92
C VAL A 58 18.05 -2.34 9.15
N VAL A 59 19.19 -2.02 9.75
CA VAL A 59 19.60 -2.56 11.06
C VAL A 59 19.86 -1.37 11.98
N ARG A 60 19.27 -1.39 13.16
CA ARG A 60 19.59 -0.42 14.20
C ARG A 60 20.88 -0.83 14.89
N LEU A 61 21.84 0.10 14.95
CA LEU A 61 23.15 -0.13 15.59
C LEU A 61 23.17 0.35 17.03
N MET A 62 22.51 1.48 17.31
CA MET A 62 22.41 2.06 18.65
C MET A 62 20.99 2.47 18.97
N ALA A 63 20.58 2.24 20.22
CA ALA A 63 19.28 2.67 20.73
C ALA A 63 19.46 3.89 21.65
N GLU A 64 18.78 4.98 21.36
CA GLU A 64 18.69 6.15 22.22
C GLU A 64 17.34 6.20 22.94
N ALA A 65 17.36 6.65 24.20
CA ALA A 65 16.14 6.85 24.95
C ALA A 65 15.34 8.03 24.36
N ASN A 66 14.02 7.86 24.20
CA ASN A 66 13.12 8.89 23.65
C ASN A 66 13.46 9.37 22.23
N GLN A 67 14.04 8.50 21.41
CA GLN A 67 14.38 8.82 20.04
C GLN A 67 13.13 9.20 19.23
N ALA A 68 13.23 10.26 18.43
CA ALA A 68 12.23 10.64 17.45
C ALA A 68 12.12 9.55 16.34
N THR A 69 10.99 9.53 15.63
CA THR A 69 10.82 8.63 14.47
C THR A 69 11.92 8.84 13.45
N VAL A 70 12.65 7.79 13.15
CA VAL A 70 13.71 7.79 12.13
C VAL A 70 13.09 7.56 10.77
N TYR A 71 13.49 8.35 9.78
CA TYR A 71 13.04 8.23 8.38
C TYR A 71 14.21 7.80 7.50
N VAL A 72 14.02 6.79 6.68
CA VAL A 72 15.01 6.34 5.69
C VAL A 72 14.58 6.79 4.30
N ARG A 73 15.38 7.68 3.69
CA ARG A 73 15.15 8.14 2.32
C ARG A 73 15.67 7.12 1.32
N LEU A 74 14.82 6.71 0.40
CA LEU A 74 15.15 5.74 -0.63
C LEU A 74 15.85 6.41 -1.82
N ARG A 75 16.39 5.59 -2.72
CA ARG A 75 17.08 6.05 -3.93
C ARG A 75 16.76 5.17 -5.13
N GLY A 76 16.93 5.72 -6.34
CA GLY A 76 16.83 4.94 -7.57
C GLY A 76 15.42 4.51 -7.95
N LEU A 77 14.37 5.13 -7.40
CA LEU A 77 12.98 4.89 -7.76
C LEU A 77 12.50 5.88 -8.83
N LYS A 78 11.44 5.54 -9.53
CA LYS A 78 10.74 6.48 -10.43
C LYS A 78 9.94 7.48 -9.59
N PRO A 79 10.19 8.81 -9.68
CA PRO A 79 9.50 9.79 -8.85
C PRO A 79 7.98 9.79 -9.06
N ASP A 80 7.54 9.60 -10.30
CA ASP A 80 6.12 9.70 -10.69
C ASP A 80 5.36 8.37 -10.53
N ALA A 81 6.04 7.27 -10.18
CA ALA A 81 5.41 5.98 -9.96
C ALA A 81 4.82 5.86 -8.54
N VAL A 82 3.81 5.01 -8.40
CA VAL A 82 3.25 4.61 -7.11
C VAL A 82 3.73 3.21 -6.76
N TYR A 83 4.27 3.06 -5.57
CA TYR A 83 4.80 1.82 -5.02
C TYR A 83 3.94 1.32 -3.87
N LEU A 84 3.65 0.03 -3.88
CA LEU A 84 3.01 -0.70 -2.79
C LEU A 84 4.11 -1.28 -1.88
N GLU A 85 4.06 -0.95 -0.58
CA GLU A 85 4.85 -1.65 0.43
C GLU A 85 4.12 -2.96 0.78
N GLU A 86 4.80 -4.10 0.56
CA GLU A 86 4.16 -5.41 0.55
C GLU A 86 3.63 -5.87 1.91
N GLN A 87 4.27 -5.49 3.02
CA GLN A 87 3.89 -5.97 4.35
C GLN A 87 2.70 -5.19 4.93
N SER A 88 2.74 -3.86 4.84
CA SER A 88 1.68 -3.00 5.38
C SER A 88 0.54 -2.75 4.39
N GLY A 89 0.76 -3.02 3.10
CA GLY A 89 -0.18 -2.66 2.04
C GLY A 89 -0.30 -1.15 1.78
N ARG A 90 0.58 -0.34 2.36
CA ARG A 90 0.59 1.12 2.16
C ARG A 90 1.17 1.47 0.80
N GLN A 91 0.67 2.57 0.25
CA GLN A 91 1.11 3.08 -1.03
C GLN A 91 1.83 4.41 -0.87
N TYR A 92 2.87 4.59 -1.65
CA TYR A 92 3.73 5.77 -1.62
C TYR A 92 4.08 6.19 -3.05
N SER A 93 4.16 7.50 -3.33
CA SER A 93 4.84 7.93 -4.55
C SER A 93 6.34 7.74 -4.42
N GLY A 94 7.02 7.47 -5.55
CA GLY A 94 8.47 7.35 -5.56
C GLY A 94 9.14 8.66 -5.08
N ALA A 95 8.57 9.81 -5.45
CA ALA A 95 9.04 11.11 -4.94
C ALA A 95 8.95 11.19 -3.41
N ALA A 96 7.83 10.77 -2.79
CA ALA A 96 7.69 10.76 -1.33
C ALA A 96 8.73 9.84 -0.66
N LEU A 97 8.95 8.64 -1.21
CA LEU A 97 9.95 7.69 -0.71
C LEU A 97 11.37 8.26 -0.79
N MET A 98 11.70 8.99 -1.86
CA MET A 98 13.04 9.55 -2.05
C MET A 98 13.28 10.85 -1.28
N HIS A 99 12.27 11.68 -1.07
CA HIS A 99 12.44 12.99 -0.42
C HIS A 99 12.08 12.98 1.06
N ALA A 100 10.94 12.40 1.44
CA ALA A 100 10.51 12.28 2.83
C ALA A 100 11.06 10.99 3.48
N GLY A 101 11.09 9.89 2.74
CA GLY A 101 11.51 8.58 3.23
C GLY A 101 10.38 7.78 3.86
N ILE A 102 10.71 6.57 4.31
CA ILE A 102 9.81 5.71 5.08
C ILE A 102 10.06 5.89 6.58
N PRO A 103 9.01 5.99 7.40
CA PRO A 103 9.15 5.97 8.85
C PRO A 103 9.50 4.55 9.30
N LEU A 104 10.53 4.42 10.14
CA LEU A 104 10.84 3.16 10.77
C LEU A 104 9.89 2.91 11.96
N PRO A 105 9.54 1.65 12.24
CA PRO A 105 8.83 1.28 13.45
C PRO A 105 9.60 1.74 14.70
N PRO A 106 8.91 1.98 15.82
CA PRO A 106 9.59 2.21 17.09
C PRO A 106 10.51 1.03 17.41
N PHE A 107 11.76 1.31 17.67
CA PHE A 107 12.72 0.28 18.09
C PHE A 107 12.58 0.02 19.58
N THR A 108 12.69 -1.23 19.99
CA THR A 108 12.67 -1.64 21.39
C THR A 108 14.05 -2.03 21.92
N GLY A 109 15.04 -2.21 21.02
CA GLY A 109 16.38 -2.63 21.37
C GLY A 109 17.43 -2.30 20.30
N GLU A 110 18.64 -2.73 20.54
CA GLU A 110 19.76 -2.68 19.61
C GLU A 110 19.73 -3.89 18.66
N TYR A 111 20.32 -3.73 17.48
CA TYR A 111 20.44 -4.77 16.44
C TYR A 111 19.10 -5.31 15.91
N GLU A 112 18.02 -4.59 16.10
CA GLU A 112 16.76 -4.90 15.43
C GLU A 112 16.88 -4.64 13.93
N ALA A 113 16.40 -5.60 13.14
CA ALA A 113 16.46 -5.55 11.68
C ALA A 113 15.06 -5.50 11.08
N TYR A 114 14.88 -4.65 10.06
CA TYR A 114 13.65 -4.52 9.30
C TYR A 114 13.94 -4.64 7.80
N GLN A 115 13.01 -5.24 7.08
CA GLN A 115 13.02 -5.26 5.63
C GLN A 115 11.69 -4.70 5.11
N PHE A 116 11.77 -3.88 4.07
CA PHE A 116 10.61 -3.32 3.37
C PHE A 116 10.76 -3.65 1.90
N ALA A 117 9.75 -4.28 1.33
CA ALA A 117 9.71 -4.61 -0.08
C ALA A 117 8.68 -3.73 -0.79
N PHE A 118 9.08 -3.12 -1.89
CA PHE A 118 8.26 -2.22 -2.68
C PHE A 118 8.08 -2.76 -4.09
N THR A 119 6.84 -2.70 -4.57
CA THR A 119 6.47 -3.09 -5.94
C THR A 119 5.69 -1.97 -6.61
N GLU A 120 6.11 -1.55 -7.80
CA GLU A 120 5.41 -0.54 -8.61
C GLU A 120 4.02 -1.03 -9.03
N LEU A 121 3.00 -0.21 -8.86
CA LEU A 121 1.64 -0.48 -9.31
C LEU A 121 1.45 -0.08 -10.79
N LYS A 122 2.14 -0.77 -11.70
CA LYS A 122 2.17 -0.47 -13.16
C LYS A 122 0.79 -0.34 -13.80
N GLU A 123 -0.17 -1.19 -13.40
CA GLU A 123 -1.53 -1.14 -13.96
C GLU A 123 -2.28 0.14 -13.58
N ALA A 124 -2.05 0.65 -12.38
CA ALA A 124 -2.61 1.92 -11.95
C ALA A 124 -2.03 3.09 -12.76
N GLY A 125 -0.73 3.09 -13.02
CA GLY A 125 -0.07 4.08 -13.89
C GLY A 125 -0.62 4.07 -15.32
N ARG A 126 -0.74 2.89 -15.92
CA ARG A 126 -1.33 2.74 -17.26
C ARG A 126 -2.78 3.22 -17.34
N LEU A 127 -3.56 2.97 -16.29
CA LEU A 127 -4.93 3.46 -16.22
C LEU A 127 -4.95 4.98 -16.05
N TYR A 128 -4.08 5.53 -15.20
CA TYR A 128 -3.93 6.95 -14.99
C TYR A 128 -3.65 7.70 -16.32
N GLU A 129 -2.68 7.24 -17.11
CA GLU A 129 -2.38 7.84 -18.41
C GLU A 129 -3.58 7.89 -19.36
N LYS A 130 -4.40 6.83 -19.37
CA LYS A 130 -5.63 6.80 -20.18
C LYS A 130 -6.66 7.81 -19.69
N VAL A 131 -6.83 7.90 -18.38
CA VAL A 131 -7.76 8.83 -17.75
C VAL A 131 -7.31 10.27 -17.96
N GLN A 132 -6.01 10.56 -17.81
CA GLN A 132 -5.44 11.88 -18.01
C GLN A 132 -5.69 12.40 -19.43
N LYS A 133 -5.43 11.55 -20.46
CA LYS A 133 -5.76 11.91 -21.86
C LYS A 133 -7.24 12.25 -22.09
N TRP A 134 -8.12 11.66 -21.31
CA TRP A 134 -9.55 11.99 -21.35
C TRP A 134 -9.83 13.30 -20.61
N CYS A 135 -9.21 13.53 -19.46
CA CYS A 135 -9.31 14.78 -18.70
C CYS A 135 -8.84 15.98 -19.53
N ASP A 136 -7.70 15.88 -20.21
CA ASP A 136 -7.14 16.95 -21.06
C ASP A 136 -8.11 17.38 -22.15
N ARG A 137 -8.92 16.46 -22.67
CA ARG A 137 -9.96 16.74 -23.68
C ARG A 137 -11.23 17.35 -23.09
N ASN A 138 -11.40 17.29 -21.77
CA ASN A 138 -12.61 17.71 -21.04
C ASN A 138 -12.25 18.57 -19.82
N ALA A 139 -11.25 19.42 -19.92
CA ALA A 139 -10.63 20.16 -18.82
C ALA A 139 -11.59 21.02 -17.97
N GLU A 140 -12.75 21.41 -18.52
CA GLU A 140 -13.75 22.22 -17.82
C GLU A 140 -14.75 21.37 -16.99
N LYS A 141 -14.67 20.04 -17.04
CA LYS A 141 -15.65 19.15 -16.42
C LYS A 141 -15.06 18.44 -15.20
N ARG A 142 -15.82 18.46 -14.13
CA ARG A 142 -15.57 17.53 -13.02
C ARG A 142 -15.84 16.11 -13.49
N MET A 143 -15.00 15.17 -13.08
CA MET A 143 -15.07 13.79 -13.53
C MET A 143 -15.30 12.84 -12.36
N VAL A 144 -16.15 11.85 -12.59
CA VAL A 144 -16.36 10.72 -11.67
C VAL A 144 -15.82 9.45 -12.32
N ILE A 145 -14.90 8.78 -11.67
CA ILE A 145 -14.37 7.48 -12.08
C ILE A 145 -14.96 6.41 -11.17
N SER A 146 -15.73 5.50 -11.73
CA SER A 146 -16.31 4.38 -11.00
C SER A 146 -15.44 3.12 -11.13
N ILE A 147 -15.03 2.55 -9.98
CA ILE A 147 -14.27 1.30 -9.92
C ILE A 147 -15.15 0.26 -9.23
N TYR A 148 -15.47 -0.82 -9.92
CA TYR A 148 -16.30 -1.91 -9.40
C TYR A 148 -15.68 -3.28 -9.66
N GLY A 149 -16.11 -4.29 -8.90
CA GLY A 149 -15.61 -5.67 -8.99
C GLY A 149 -15.89 -6.46 -7.71
N GLY A 150 -15.62 -7.75 -7.72
CA GLY A 150 -15.81 -8.64 -6.58
C GLY A 150 -14.98 -8.27 -5.35
N SER A 151 -15.33 -8.84 -4.20
CA SER A 151 -14.52 -8.68 -2.98
C SER A 151 -13.10 -9.23 -3.21
N GLY A 152 -12.08 -8.56 -2.68
CA GLY A 152 -10.67 -8.96 -2.84
C GLY A 152 -10.05 -8.72 -4.22
N SER A 153 -10.77 -8.10 -5.18
CA SER A 153 -10.26 -7.83 -6.54
C SER A 153 -9.27 -6.65 -6.65
N GLY A 154 -8.88 -6.04 -5.53
CA GLY A 154 -7.92 -4.93 -5.52
C GLY A 154 -8.49 -3.55 -5.86
N LYS A 155 -9.83 -3.36 -5.82
CA LYS A 155 -10.49 -2.07 -6.12
C LYS A 155 -9.93 -0.91 -5.31
N THR A 156 -9.84 -1.09 -4.01
CA THR A 156 -9.34 -0.05 -3.09
C THR A 156 -7.88 0.27 -3.39
N THR A 157 -7.05 -0.76 -3.63
CA THR A 157 -5.65 -0.61 -4.01
C THR A 157 -5.51 0.23 -5.28
N LEU A 158 -6.29 -0.09 -6.31
CA LEU A 158 -6.30 0.63 -7.58
C LEU A 158 -6.80 2.08 -7.41
N ALA A 159 -7.90 2.27 -6.68
CA ALA A 159 -8.48 3.59 -6.44
C ALA A 159 -7.53 4.51 -5.68
N THR A 160 -6.88 4.01 -4.63
CA THR A 160 -5.88 4.75 -3.85
C THR A 160 -4.65 5.08 -4.70
N ALA A 161 -4.20 4.15 -5.55
CA ALA A 161 -3.07 4.42 -6.45
C ALA A 161 -3.42 5.52 -7.48
N LEU A 162 -4.61 5.46 -8.09
CA LEU A 162 -5.08 6.51 -9.00
C LEU A 162 -5.16 7.87 -8.29
N GLN A 163 -5.73 7.91 -7.09
CA GLN A 163 -5.74 9.12 -6.28
C GLN A 163 -4.34 9.68 -6.09
N GLN A 164 -3.36 8.84 -5.78
CA GLN A 164 -1.98 9.27 -5.58
C GLN A 164 -1.37 9.86 -6.88
N TYR A 165 -1.64 9.27 -8.04
CA TYR A 165 -1.21 9.83 -9.32
C TYR A 165 -1.82 11.21 -9.58
N PHE A 166 -3.12 11.40 -9.36
CA PHE A 166 -3.76 12.71 -9.50
C PHE A 166 -3.18 13.76 -8.55
N LEU A 167 -2.95 13.39 -7.29
CA LEU A 167 -2.35 14.28 -6.29
C LEU A 167 -0.91 14.66 -6.64
N ASN A 168 -0.11 13.75 -7.19
CA ASN A 168 1.25 14.03 -7.66
C ASN A 168 1.26 15.10 -8.77
N ASP A 169 0.26 15.10 -9.63
CA ASP A 169 0.10 16.10 -10.70
C ASP A 169 -0.64 17.37 -10.24
N GLY A 170 -0.88 17.52 -8.93
CA GLY A 170 -1.56 18.68 -8.35
C GLY A 170 -3.07 18.73 -8.62
N ILE A 171 -3.66 17.61 -9.06
CA ILE A 171 -5.10 17.50 -9.33
C ILE A 171 -5.80 17.05 -8.04
N GLY A 172 -6.67 17.91 -7.50
CA GLY A 172 -7.49 17.57 -6.34
C GLY A 172 -8.51 16.48 -6.69
N CYS A 173 -8.53 15.41 -5.90
CA CYS A 173 -9.50 14.33 -6.06
C CYS A 173 -9.98 13.80 -4.71
N TYR A 174 -11.21 13.30 -4.70
CA TYR A 174 -11.83 12.68 -3.54
C TYR A 174 -12.09 11.19 -3.80
N LEU A 175 -11.64 10.33 -2.90
CA LEU A 175 -11.92 8.90 -2.96
C LEU A 175 -13.16 8.61 -2.13
N LEU A 176 -14.22 8.16 -2.80
CA LEU A 176 -15.46 7.75 -2.18
C LEU A 176 -15.55 6.23 -2.22
N SER A 177 -15.57 5.58 -1.04
CA SER A 177 -15.77 4.14 -0.91
C SER A 177 -17.21 3.82 -0.49
N GLY A 178 -17.87 2.92 -1.20
CA GLY A 178 -19.21 2.45 -0.81
C GLY A 178 -19.21 1.79 0.57
N ASP A 179 -18.09 1.21 0.98
CA ASP A 179 -17.96 0.56 2.30
C ASP A 179 -17.98 1.54 3.46
N ASP A 180 -17.78 2.85 3.21
CA ASP A 180 -17.84 3.92 4.21
C ASP A 180 -19.28 4.39 4.48
N TYR A 181 -20.25 3.89 3.72
CA TYR A 181 -21.68 4.30 3.79
C TYR A 181 -22.61 3.12 4.10
N PRO A 182 -22.38 2.32 5.14
CA PRO A 182 -23.31 1.28 5.52
C PRO A 182 -24.53 1.89 6.23
N HIS A 183 -25.72 1.31 6.04
CA HIS A 183 -26.90 1.70 6.84
C HIS A 183 -26.76 1.42 8.34
N ARG A 184 -25.83 0.54 8.70
CA ARG A 184 -25.62 0.05 10.06
C ARG A 184 -24.19 0.28 10.51
N ILE A 185 -23.99 0.45 11.81
CA ILE A 185 -22.63 0.41 12.38
C ILE A 185 -21.96 -0.95 12.07
N PRO A 186 -20.61 -1.02 11.94
CA PRO A 186 -19.92 -2.21 11.48
C PRO A 186 -20.37 -3.51 12.17
N LYS A 187 -20.46 -3.53 13.50
CA LYS A 187 -20.90 -4.71 14.25
C LYS A 187 -22.28 -5.20 13.83
N ARG A 188 -23.25 -4.30 13.69
CA ARG A 188 -24.63 -4.66 13.28
C ARG A 188 -24.70 -5.04 11.82
N ASN A 189 -23.80 -4.52 10.99
CA ASN A 189 -23.71 -4.91 9.60
C ASN A 189 -23.19 -6.34 9.47
N ASP A 190 -22.21 -6.74 10.25
CA ASP A 190 -21.70 -8.10 10.29
C ASP A 190 -22.75 -9.08 10.85
N GLU A 191 -23.50 -8.70 11.89
CA GLU A 191 -24.62 -9.49 12.41
C GLU A 191 -25.70 -9.73 11.34
N GLU A 192 -26.02 -8.70 10.54
CA GLU A 192 -26.98 -8.82 9.44
C GLU A 192 -26.48 -9.68 8.31
N ARG A 193 -25.22 -9.53 7.88
CA ARG A 193 -24.57 -10.43 6.89
C ARG A 193 -24.61 -11.88 7.32
N MET A 194 -24.31 -12.15 8.60
CA MET A 194 -24.39 -13.50 9.18
C MET A 194 -25.82 -14.03 9.22
N ARG A 195 -26.81 -13.16 9.49
CA ARG A 195 -28.23 -13.53 9.45
C ARG A 195 -28.64 -13.95 8.04
N VAL A 196 -28.33 -13.12 7.05
CA VAL A 196 -28.63 -13.41 5.64
C VAL A 196 -27.95 -14.71 5.18
N TYR A 197 -26.70 -14.92 5.56
CA TYR A 197 -25.97 -16.15 5.25
C TYR A 197 -26.65 -17.38 5.86
N LYS A 198 -27.11 -17.31 7.12
CA LYS A 198 -27.80 -18.42 7.79
C LYS A 198 -29.17 -18.72 7.17
N GLU A 199 -29.90 -17.70 6.69
CA GLU A 199 -31.23 -17.83 6.14
C GLU A 199 -31.25 -18.27 4.66
N ALA A 200 -30.30 -17.76 3.86
CA ALA A 200 -30.30 -17.91 2.41
C ALA A 200 -28.99 -18.44 1.81
N GLY A 201 -28.03 -18.85 2.66
CA GLY A 201 -26.76 -19.41 2.24
C GLY A 201 -25.83 -18.39 1.54
N GLU A 202 -24.85 -18.92 0.81
CA GLU A 202 -23.86 -18.13 0.09
C GLU A 202 -24.48 -17.30 -1.03
N ASP A 203 -25.44 -17.83 -1.75
CA ASP A 203 -26.11 -17.13 -2.85
C ASP A 203 -26.94 -15.96 -2.33
N GLY A 204 -27.71 -16.14 -1.24
CA GLY A 204 -28.44 -15.05 -0.61
C GLY A 204 -27.53 -13.95 -0.07
N LEU A 205 -26.37 -14.31 0.45
CA LEU A 205 -25.37 -13.32 0.87
C LEU A 205 -24.80 -12.53 -0.32
N ARG A 206 -24.51 -13.19 -1.43
CA ARG A 206 -24.09 -12.53 -2.68
C ARG A 206 -25.11 -11.53 -3.21
N GLU A 207 -26.39 -11.88 -3.15
CA GLU A 207 -27.48 -10.99 -3.57
C GLU A 207 -27.70 -9.81 -2.61
N TYR A 208 -27.28 -9.93 -1.36
CA TYR A 208 -27.40 -8.88 -0.34
C TYR A 208 -26.26 -7.88 -0.41
N LEU A 209 -25.00 -8.35 -0.60
CA LEU A 209 -23.80 -7.52 -0.55
C LEU A 209 -23.79 -6.44 -1.64
N GLY A 210 -23.44 -5.22 -1.26
CA GLY A 210 -23.34 -4.08 -2.18
C GLY A 210 -24.69 -3.54 -2.67
N THR A 211 -25.81 -3.97 -2.10
CA THR A 211 -27.13 -3.49 -2.49
C THR A 211 -27.64 -2.36 -1.59
N LYS A 212 -28.79 -1.76 -1.97
CA LYS A 212 -29.49 -0.75 -1.16
C LYS A 212 -29.91 -1.23 0.25
N LYS A 213 -29.89 -2.53 0.50
CA LYS A 213 -30.19 -3.09 1.83
C LYS A 213 -28.98 -2.99 2.78
N GLU A 214 -27.77 -2.94 2.23
CA GLU A 214 -26.52 -2.85 2.96
C GLU A 214 -25.94 -1.45 2.95
N ILE A 215 -25.96 -0.77 1.79
CA ILE A 215 -25.30 0.50 1.52
C ILE A 215 -26.31 1.63 1.39
N ASP A 216 -26.03 2.74 2.03
CA ASP A 216 -26.83 3.98 1.95
C ASP A 216 -26.48 4.78 0.68
N PHE A 217 -27.11 4.39 -0.42
CA PHE A 217 -26.92 5.06 -1.71
C PHE A 217 -27.48 6.49 -1.73
N ASP A 218 -28.46 6.82 -0.88
CA ASP A 218 -29.02 8.16 -0.83
C ASP A 218 -27.98 9.14 -0.29
N ARG A 219 -27.25 8.76 0.75
CA ARG A 219 -26.14 9.54 1.27
C ARG A 219 -24.95 9.63 0.31
N ILE A 220 -24.65 8.57 -0.44
CA ILE A 220 -23.64 8.59 -1.52
C ILE A 220 -24.05 9.60 -2.58
N ASN A 221 -25.31 9.61 -2.99
CA ASN A 221 -25.84 10.54 -4.01
C ASN A 221 -25.79 12.00 -3.53
N GLU A 222 -26.03 12.27 -2.24
CA GLU A 222 -25.87 13.61 -1.65
C GLU A 222 -24.41 14.09 -1.76
N VAL A 223 -23.44 13.23 -1.47
CA VAL A 223 -22.01 13.58 -1.60
C VAL A 223 -21.63 13.83 -3.07
N LEU A 224 -22.11 12.99 -3.99
CA LEU A 224 -21.89 13.18 -5.42
C LEU A 224 -22.53 14.46 -5.93
N ALA A 225 -23.74 14.79 -5.49
CA ALA A 225 -24.41 16.04 -5.86
C ALA A 225 -23.68 17.28 -5.32
N ALA A 226 -23.10 17.20 -4.13
CA ALA A 226 -22.28 18.28 -3.56
C ALA A 226 -20.94 18.47 -4.30
N PHE A 227 -20.46 17.43 -4.98
CA PHE A 227 -19.23 17.49 -5.79
C PHE A 227 -19.48 18.18 -7.15
N HIS A 228 -20.67 18.07 -7.70
CA HIS A 228 -21.08 18.73 -8.96
C HIS A 228 -21.50 20.17 -8.73
#